data_80d1f0e1e783c7aa246a0d73a82ddeaf
#
_entry.id   80d1f0e1e783c7aa246a0d73a82ddeaf
#
_cell.length_a   1.000
_cell.length_b   1.000
_cell.length_c   1.000
_cell.angle_alpha   90.00
_cell.angle_beta   90.00
_cell.angle_gamma   90.00
#
_symmetry.space_group_name_H-M   'P 1'
#
loop_
_entity.id
_entity.type
_entity.pdbx_description
1 polymer ?
#
loop_
_entity_poly.entity_id
_entity_poly.type
_entity_poly.pdbx_seq_one_letter_code
_entity_poly.pdbx_strand_id
1 'polypeptide(L)'
;MGRDLRALAPRYDDVIVDVAAGDSPDLEAILRLAARVLIPVQPAGLDVWTLGLLDARVAEAQAVNPSLVAFVILNRASTNPRDRDTHEAQQAIAACGHLRVAPVVLRERVAIKRATPAGLSVQEYTPRDPKAITELAQVYQLAFAEETATDGDSTRQPRAARGHTGQRPRRPAPPQ
;
A
#
# COMPACT_ATOMS: atom_id res chain seq x y z
N MET A 1 -2.16 12.27 -16.28
CA MET A 1 -2.52 11.34 -15.18
C MET A 1 -3.81 11.71 -14.43
N GLY A 2 -3.95 12.86 -13.75
CA GLY A 2 -5.14 13.15 -12.92
C GLY A 2 -6.49 13.17 -13.66
N ARG A 3 -6.54 13.57 -14.94
CA ARG A 3 -7.75 13.48 -15.77
C ARG A 3 -8.16 12.05 -16.05
N ASP A 4 -7.19 11.20 -16.33
CA ASP A 4 -7.42 9.78 -16.65
C ASP A 4 -7.93 9.03 -15.42
N LEU A 5 -7.41 9.34 -14.23
CA LEU A 5 -7.89 8.76 -12.96
C LEU A 5 -9.34 9.11 -12.68
N ARG A 6 -9.75 10.37 -12.90
CA ARG A 6 -11.16 10.78 -12.74
C ARG A 6 -12.10 10.08 -13.74
N ALA A 7 -11.60 9.74 -14.92
CA ALA A 7 -12.35 8.99 -15.92
C ALA A 7 -12.42 7.48 -15.61
N LEU A 8 -11.42 6.94 -14.92
CA LEU A 8 -11.36 5.53 -14.53
C LEU A 8 -12.15 5.23 -13.25
N ALA A 9 -12.07 6.10 -12.24
CA ALA A 9 -12.67 5.89 -10.94
C ALA A 9 -14.17 5.44 -10.98
N PRO A 10 -15.04 5.97 -11.85
CA PRO A 10 -16.43 5.49 -11.91
C PRO A 10 -16.63 4.12 -12.55
N ARG A 11 -15.59 3.56 -13.15
CA ARG A 11 -15.63 2.30 -13.93
C ARG A 11 -15.16 1.08 -13.14
N TYR A 12 -14.46 1.30 -12.03
CA TYR A 12 -13.83 0.25 -11.22
C TYR A 12 -14.18 0.46 -9.75
N ASP A 13 -14.26 -0.62 -9.01
CA ASP A 13 -14.46 -0.57 -7.57
C ASP A 13 -13.20 0.00 -6.88
N ASP A 14 -12.02 -0.38 -7.39
CA ASP A 14 -10.72 0.11 -6.91
C ASP A 14 -9.80 0.45 -8.09
N VAL A 15 -8.99 1.49 -7.93
CA VAL A 15 -7.92 1.89 -8.87
C VAL A 15 -6.60 1.99 -8.11
N ILE A 16 -5.65 1.15 -8.48
CA ILE A 16 -4.29 1.20 -7.93
C ILE A 16 -3.40 1.94 -8.91
N VAL A 17 -2.65 2.91 -8.40
CA VAL A 17 -1.69 3.69 -9.19
C VAL A 17 -0.29 3.42 -8.67
N ASP A 18 0.56 2.83 -9.51
CA ASP A 18 2.00 2.71 -9.25
C ASP A 18 2.71 4.00 -9.67
N VAL A 19 3.42 4.59 -8.73
CA VAL A 19 4.07 5.91 -8.91
C VAL A 19 5.56 5.77 -8.70
N ALA A 20 6.33 6.24 -9.67
CA ALA A 20 7.78 6.33 -9.52
C ALA A 20 8.15 7.27 -8.35
N ALA A 21 9.19 6.90 -7.59
CA ALA A 21 9.74 7.76 -6.56
C ALA A 21 10.29 9.06 -7.19
N GLY A 22 10.05 10.18 -6.55
CA GLY A 22 10.59 11.48 -6.96
C GLY A 22 9.53 12.58 -7.01
N ASP A 23 9.99 13.77 -7.41
CA ASP A 23 9.18 14.96 -7.58
C ASP A 23 8.55 14.93 -8.97
N SER A 24 7.28 14.60 -9.06
CA SER A 24 6.56 14.68 -10.32
C SER A 24 5.22 15.41 -10.16
N PRO A 25 4.80 16.23 -11.13
CA PRO A 25 3.46 16.82 -11.14
C PRO A 25 2.35 15.77 -11.11
N ASP A 26 2.64 14.55 -11.57
CA ASP A 26 1.71 13.44 -11.55
C ASP A 26 1.48 12.92 -10.13
N LEU A 27 2.52 12.88 -9.28
CA LEU A 27 2.39 12.49 -7.87
C LEU A 27 1.42 13.44 -7.13
N GLU A 28 1.59 14.74 -7.29
CA GLU A 28 0.69 15.74 -6.68
C GLU A 28 -0.75 15.56 -7.15
N ALA A 29 -0.95 15.36 -8.46
CA ALA A 29 -2.28 15.13 -9.02
C ALA A 29 -2.94 13.84 -8.49
N ILE A 30 -2.14 12.80 -8.22
CA ILE A 30 -2.60 11.54 -7.65
C ILE A 30 -2.97 11.71 -6.18
N LEU A 31 -2.11 12.34 -5.38
CA LEU A 31 -2.37 12.57 -3.95
C LEU A 31 -3.65 13.39 -3.70
N ARG A 32 -3.98 14.30 -4.60
CA ARG A 32 -5.24 15.09 -4.57
C ARG A 32 -6.50 14.23 -4.78
N LEU A 33 -6.38 13.01 -5.30
CA LEU A 33 -7.51 12.13 -5.66
C LEU A 33 -7.50 10.81 -4.87
N ALA A 34 -6.36 10.41 -4.35
CA ALA A 34 -6.21 9.16 -3.65
C ALA A 34 -6.92 9.18 -2.29
N ALA A 35 -7.62 8.11 -1.96
CA ALA A 35 -8.11 7.88 -0.59
C ALA A 35 -6.96 7.42 0.32
N ARG A 36 -6.06 6.60 -0.24
CA ARG A 36 -4.89 6.07 0.48
C ARG A 36 -3.63 6.17 -0.34
N VAL A 37 -2.52 6.41 0.35
CA VAL A 37 -1.18 6.20 -0.19
C VAL A 37 -0.41 5.23 0.70
N LEU A 38 0.22 4.24 0.08
CA LEU A 38 1.08 3.27 0.74
C LEU A 38 2.52 3.56 0.34
N ILE A 39 3.36 3.84 1.31
CA ILE A 39 4.74 4.31 1.12
C ILE A 39 5.68 3.25 1.68
N PRO A 40 6.25 2.38 0.84
CA PRO A 40 7.21 1.39 1.28
C PRO A 40 8.56 2.04 1.55
N VAL A 41 9.10 1.84 2.76
CA VAL A 41 10.43 2.29 3.16
C VAL A 41 11.23 1.15 3.80
N GLN A 42 12.55 1.17 3.64
CA GLN A 42 13.41 0.22 4.35
C GLN A 42 13.74 0.78 5.74
N PRO A 43 13.65 -0.03 6.83
CA PRO A 43 13.99 0.44 8.15
C PRO A 43 15.46 0.83 8.26
N ALA A 44 16.34 0.01 7.71
CA ALA A 44 17.79 0.28 7.69
C ALA A 44 18.09 1.52 6.83
N GLY A 45 18.70 2.52 7.45
CA GLY A 45 19.07 3.76 6.77
C GLY A 45 17.90 4.70 6.50
N LEU A 46 16.78 4.56 7.21
CA LEU A 46 15.69 5.52 7.12
C LEU A 46 16.15 6.88 7.66
N ASP A 47 16.25 7.84 6.75
CA ASP A 47 16.67 9.20 7.08
C ASP A 47 15.48 10.03 7.58
N VAL A 48 15.63 10.60 8.78
CA VAL A 48 14.63 11.48 9.40
C VAL A 48 14.32 12.71 8.52
N TRP A 49 15.33 13.21 7.79
CA TRP A 49 15.12 14.33 6.87
C TRP A 49 14.20 13.94 5.70
N THR A 50 14.40 12.76 5.14
CA THR A 50 13.53 12.22 4.07
C THR A 50 12.09 12.03 4.57
N LEU A 51 11.91 11.57 5.82
CA LEU A 51 10.59 11.49 6.45
C LEU A 51 9.95 12.87 6.61
N GLY A 52 10.70 13.89 7.02
CA GLY A 52 10.19 15.24 7.16
C GLY A 52 9.72 15.85 5.83
N LEU A 53 10.45 15.63 4.74
CA LEU A 53 9.99 16.04 3.41
C LEU A 53 8.72 15.35 2.97
N LEU A 54 8.62 14.04 3.24
CA LEU A 54 7.45 13.25 2.90
C LEU A 54 6.23 13.68 3.70
N ASP A 55 6.40 13.93 5.01
CA ASP A 55 5.36 14.42 5.89
C ASP A 55 4.80 15.77 5.43
N ALA A 56 5.68 16.70 5.06
CA ALA A 56 5.29 18.00 4.51
C ALA A 56 4.47 17.87 3.22
N ARG A 57 4.85 17.00 2.30
CA ARG A 57 4.10 16.75 1.06
C ARG A 57 2.72 16.15 1.32
N VAL A 58 2.64 15.21 2.26
CA VAL A 58 1.35 14.65 2.65
C VAL A 58 0.48 15.71 3.31
N ALA A 59 1.05 16.60 4.14
CA ALA A 59 0.35 17.74 4.71
C ALA A 59 -0.26 18.65 3.64
N GLU A 60 0.52 19.02 2.62
CA GLU A 60 0.06 19.83 1.49
C GLU A 60 -1.06 19.14 0.71
N ALA A 61 -0.93 17.84 0.48
CA ALA A 61 -1.97 17.06 -0.19
C ALA A 61 -3.26 16.98 0.64
N GLN A 62 -3.15 16.78 1.96
CA GLN A 62 -4.29 16.73 2.88
C GLN A 62 -5.01 18.07 3.01
N ALA A 63 -4.33 19.19 2.81
CA ALA A 63 -4.97 20.51 2.77
C ALA A 63 -6.02 20.64 1.65
N VAL A 64 -5.87 19.89 0.56
CA VAL A 64 -6.80 19.89 -0.59
C VAL A 64 -7.60 18.58 -0.71
N ASN A 65 -7.14 17.52 -0.05
CA ASN A 65 -7.80 16.21 0.03
C ASN A 65 -7.78 15.71 1.48
N PRO A 66 -8.66 16.21 2.35
CA PRO A 66 -8.67 15.85 3.78
C PRO A 66 -8.93 14.37 4.06
N SER A 67 -9.47 13.64 3.09
CA SER A 67 -9.70 12.18 3.21
C SER A 67 -8.46 11.33 2.93
N LEU A 68 -7.36 11.93 2.45
CA LEU A 68 -6.12 11.20 2.18
C LEU A 68 -5.51 10.65 3.46
N VAL A 69 -5.27 9.34 3.49
CA VAL A 69 -4.51 8.67 4.56
C VAL A 69 -3.20 8.14 4.01
N ALA A 70 -2.08 8.52 4.62
CA ALA A 70 -0.75 8.09 4.24
C ALA A 70 -0.18 7.07 5.23
N PHE A 71 0.01 5.83 4.77
CA PHE A 71 0.64 4.77 5.54
C PHE A 71 2.07 4.52 5.08
N VAL A 72 3.02 4.57 6.00
CA VAL A 72 4.39 4.14 5.78
C VAL A 72 4.50 2.67 6.15
N ILE A 73 4.83 1.82 5.19
CA ILE A 73 5.01 0.38 5.36
C ILE A 73 6.51 0.09 5.46
N LEU A 74 6.96 -0.44 6.58
CA LEU A 74 8.32 -0.93 6.69
C LEU A 74 8.47 -2.17 5.83
N ASN A 75 9.28 -2.05 4.78
CA ASN A 75 9.52 -3.06 3.77
C ASN A 75 10.96 -3.58 3.84
N ARG A 76 11.18 -4.85 3.53
CA ARG A 76 12.48 -5.53 3.62
C ARG A 76 13.11 -5.43 5.01
N ALA A 77 12.28 -5.40 6.04
CA ALA A 77 12.75 -5.41 7.42
C ALA A 77 13.46 -6.72 7.74
N SER A 78 14.44 -6.66 8.65
CA SER A 78 15.17 -7.83 9.10
C SER A 78 14.23 -8.88 9.72
N THR A 79 14.53 -10.15 9.49
CA THR A 79 13.87 -11.26 10.19
C THR A 79 14.50 -11.56 11.55
N ASN A 80 15.62 -10.91 11.88
CA ASN A 80 16.30 -11.05 13.17
C ASN A 80 15.50 -10.31 14.26
N PRO A 81 15.03 -10.98 15.32
CA PRO A 81 14.24 -10.34 16.37
C PRO A 81 15.06 -9.37 17.25
N ARG A 82 16.40 -9.41 17.16
CA ARG A 82 17.31 -8.50 17.90
C ARG A 82 17.61 -7.22 17.14
N ASP A 83 17.14 -7.12 15.89
CA ASP A 83 17.33 -5.93 15.07
C ASP A 83 16.44 -4.79 15.59
N ARG A 84 17.05 -3.64 15.83
CA ARG A 84 16.38 -2.44 16.36
C ARG A 84 15.88 -1.51 15.28
N ASP A 85 16.39 -1.61 14.07
CA ASP A 85 16.08 -0.69 12.97
C ASP A 85 14.55 -0.55 12.73
N THR A 86 13.84 -1.67 12.83
CA THR A 86 12.37 -1.69 12.69
C THR A 86 11.69 -0.82 13.75
N HIS A 87 12.11 -0.94 15.01
CA HIS A 87 11.51 -0.18 16.11
C HIS A 87 11.87 1.30 16.04
N GLU A 88 13.13 1.61 15.75
CA GLU A 88 13.61 2.98 15.58
C GLU A 88 12.91 3.67 14.41
N ALA A 89 12.73 2.99 13.28
CA ALA A 89 11.98 3.49 12.14
C ALA A 89 10.50 3.74 12.49
N GLN A 90 9.85 2.84 13.22
CA GLN A 90 8.47 3.04 13.68
C GLN A 90 8.34 4.27 14.58
N GLN A 91 9.28 4.49 15.49
CA GLN A 91 9.29 5.68 16.35
C GLN A 91 9.48 6.96 15.54
N ALA A 92 10.40 6.96 14.56
CA ALA A 92 10.63 8.12 13.70
C ALA A 92 9.39 8.48 12.87
N ILE A 93 8.72 7.48 12.31
CA ILE A 93 7.48 7.70 11.54
C ILE A 93 6.35 8.19 12.47
N ALA A 94 6.23 7.63 13.67
CA ALA A 94 5.20 8.03 14.63
C ALA A 94 5.38 9.47 15.16
N ALA A 95 6.58 10.04 15.03
CA ALA A 95 6.84 11.44 15.35
C ALA A 95 6.39 12.41 14.24
N CYS A 96 6.05 11.93 13.04
CA CYS A 96 5.49 12.71 11.95
C CYS A 96 4.02 13.05 12.21
N GLY A 97 3.57 14.22 11.74
CA GLY A 97 2.20 14.69 11.98
C GLY A 97 1.17 14.14 11.02
N HIS A 98 1.57 13.79 9.79
CA HIS A 98 0.69 13.43 8.67
C HIS A 98 0.90 12.02 8.16
N LEU A 99 1.97 11.34 8.59
CA LEU A 99 2.27 9.95 8.27
C LEU A 99 1.76 9.02 9.36
N ARG A 100 1.24 7.86 8.95
CA ARG A 100 0.84 6.79 9.88
C ARG A 100 1.74 5.58 9.70
N VAL A 101 2.20 4.99 10.79
CA VAL A 101 2.89 3.69 10.75
C VAL A 101 1.86 2.64 10.33
N ALA A 102 2.17 1.89 9.28
CA ALA A 102 1.34 0.74 8.92
C ALA A 102 1.35 -0.32 10.03
N PRO A 103 0.21 -0.96 10.32
CA PRO A 103 0.12 -2.02 11.34
C PRO A 103 0.84 -3.31 10.92
N VAL A 104 1.44 -3.33 9.75
CA VAL A 104 2.16 -4.47 9.17
C VAL A 104 3.59 -4.10 8.82
N VAL A 105 4.50 -5.05 9.03
CA VAL A 105 5.91 -4.96 8.62
C VAL A 105 6.18 -6.09 7.63
N LEU A 106 6.59 -5.72 6.41
CA LEU A 106 7.04 -6.68 5.39
C LEU A 106 8.52 -7.01 5.63
N ARG A 107 8.79 -8.25 5.97
CA ARG A 107 10.16 -8.70 6.22
C ARG A 107 10.83 -9.22 4.96
N GLU A 108 12.16 -9.17 4.95
CA GLU A 108 12.96 -9.67 3.84
C GLU A 108 12.96 -11.21 3.80
N ARG A 109 11.91 -11.78 3.19
CA ARG A 109 11.73 -13.23 3.12
C ARG A 109 12.17 -13.81 1.80
N VAL A 110 12.80 -14.98 1.85
CA VAL A 110 13.26 -15.70 0.65
C VAL A 110 12.11 -16.04 -0.29
N ALA A 111 10.93 -16.36 0.25
CA ALA A 111 9.75 -16.65 -0.56
C ALA A 111 9.34 -15.46 -1.43
N ILE A 112 9.32 -14.24 -0.90
CA ILE A 112 9.01 -13.03 -1.66
C ILE A 112 10.06 -12.79 -2.76
N LYS A 113 11.35 -12.87 -2.40
CA LYS A 113 12.46 -12.66 -3.35
C LYS A 113 12.45 -13.63 -4.52
N ARG A 114 12.01 -14.86 -4.31
CA ARG A 114 12.02 -15.91 -5.36
C ARG A 114 10.72 -16.00 -6.14
N ALA A 115 9.58 -15.71 -5.50
CA ALA A 115 8.28 -15.72 -6.17
C ALA A 115 8.20 -14.64 -7.27
N THR A 116 8.61 -13.42 -6.96
CA THR A 116 8.50 -12.26 -7.86
C THR A 116 9.18 -12.48 -9.22
N PRO A 117 10.46 -12.88 -9.32
CA PRO A 117 11.10 -13.17 -10.61
C PRO A 117 10.47 -14.34 -11.36
N ALA A 118 9.84 -15.28 -10.64
CA ALA A 118 9.13 -16.41 -11.25
C ALA A 118 7.72 -16.03 -11.76
N GLY A 119 7.29 -14.78 -11.57
CA GLY A 119 5.95 -14.32 -11.93
C GLY A 119 4.85 -14.94 -11.09
N LEU A 120 5.19 -15.39 -9.87
CA LEU A 120 4.28 -16.01 -8.93
C LEU A 120 3.98 -15.07 -7.77
N SER A 121 2.78 -15.18 -7.21
CA SER A 121 2.51 -14.64 -5.89
C SER A 121 3.20 -15.49 -4.81
N VAL A 122 3.37 -14.95 -3.62
CA VAL A 122 3.91 -15.70 -2.49
C VAL A 122 3.00 -16.86 -2.06
N GLN A 123 1.72 -16.80 -2.40
CA GLN A 123 0.75 -17.87 -2.13
C GLN A 123 0.91 -19.07 -3.07
N GLU A 124 1.34 -18.81 -4.30
CA GLU A 124 1.59 -19.83 -5.34
C GLU A 124 3.00 -20.42 -5.25
N TYR A 125 3.91 -19.70 -4.61
CA TYR A 125 5.31 -20.14 -4.49
C TYR A 125 5.47 -21.36 -3.55
N THR A 126 6.35 -22.27 -3.95
CA THR A 126 6.74 -23.45 -3.14
C THR A 126 8.26 -23.43 -2.92
N PRO A 127 8.77 -23.65 -1.70
CA PRO A 127 8.03 -23.97 -0.47
C PRO A 127 7.26 -22.76 0.09
N ARG A 128 6.08 -23.02 0.68
CA ARG A 128 5.24 -21.97 1.27
C ARG A 128 5.90 -21.34 2.49
N ASP A 129 5.79 -20.01 2.59
CA ASP A 129 6.12 -19.24 3.80
C ASP A 129 4.83 -18.62 4.37
N PRO A 130 4.23 -19.23 5.41
CA PRO A 130 2.98 -18.73 6.00
C PRO A 130 3.11 -17.30 6.54
N LYS A 131 4.30 -16.92 7.05
CA LYS A 131 4.53 -15.57 7.56
C LYS A 131 4.54 -14.53 6.43
N ALA A 132 5.17 -14.84 5.28
CA ALA A 132 5.13 -13.98 4.11
C ALA A 132 3.70 -13.81 3.58
N ILE A 133 2.94 -14.89 3.54
CA ILE A 133 1.53 -14.88 3.12
C ILE A 133 0.71 -13.98 4.03
N THR A 134 0.87 -14.12 5.35
CA THR A 134 0.15 -13.30 6.35
C THR A 134 0.51 -11.83 6.24
N GLU A 135 1.80 -11.49 6.11
CA GLU A 135 2.26 -10.12 5.97
C GLU A 135 1.66 -9.44 4.72
N LEU A 136 1.67 -10.12 3.57
CA LEU A 136 1.07 -9.59 2.34
C LEU A 136 -0.45 -9.50 2.41
N ALA A 137 -1.12 -10.45 3.06
CA ALA A 137 -2.56 -10.38 3.29
C ALA A 137 -2.94 -9.16 4.14
N GLN A 138 -2.14 -8.81 5.14
CA GLN A 138 -2.34 -7.60 5.95
C GLN A 138 -2.15 -6.31 5.14
N VAL A 139 -1.15 -6.26 4.23
CA VAL A 139 -1.01 -5.12 3.30
C VAL A 139 -2.22 -5.00 2.40
N TYR A 140 -2.72 -6.11 1.87
CA TYR A 140 -3.94 -6.13 1.07
C TYR A 140 -5.13 -5.57 1.86
N GLN A 141 -5.34 -6.05 3.08
CA GLN A 141 -6.39 -5.52 3.94
C GLN A 141 -6.22 -4.02 4.20
N LEU A 142 -5.00 -3.54 4.47
CA LEU A 142 -4.72 -2.12 4.66
C LEU A 142 -5.05 -1.29 3.42
N ALA A 143 -4.76 -1.81 2.22
CA ALA A 143 -5.02 -1.12 0.96
C ALA A 143 -6.52 -0.97 0.68
N PHE A 144 -7.31 -2.01 0.96
CA PHE A 144 -8.72 -2.11 0.58
C PHE A 144 -9.71 -2.09 1.76
N ALA A 145 -9.24 -1.81 3.00
CA ALA A 145 -10.15 -1.66 4.13
C ALA A 145 -11.14 -0.52 3.83
N GLU A 146 -12.42 -0.79 3.94
CA GLU A 146 -13.41 0.27 3.99
C GLU A 146 -13.15 1.12 5.24
N GLU A 147 -13.06 2.45 5.10
CA GLU A 147 -13.07 3.31 6.26
C GLU A 147 -14.43 3.15 6.91
N THR A 148 -14.48 2.43 8.03
CA THR A 148 -15.59 2.58 8.95
C THR A 148 -15.53 4.00 9.46
N ALA A 149 -16.38 4.85 8.89
CA ALA A 149 -16.58 6.21 9.34
C ALA A 149 -16.89 6.16 10.84
N THR A 150 -15.92 6.51 11.66
CA THR A 150 -16.13 6.80 13.08
C THR A 150 -16.70 8.21 13.12
N ASP A 151 -18.01 8.32 12.81
CA ASP A 151 -18.96 9.21 13.48
C ASP A 151 -20.33 9.12 12.80
N GLY A 152 -21.29 8.63 13.55
CA GLY A 152 -22.66 9.10 13.65
C GLY A 152 -23.53 9.26 12.39
N ASP A 153 -23.64 8.27 11.49
CA ASP A 153 -24.88 8.14 10.71
C ASP A 153 -25.24 6.68 10.47
N SER A 154 -26.18 6.18 11.25
CA SER A 154 -26.64 4.80 11.26
C SER A 154 -27.78 4.57 10.25
N THR A 155 -27.56 4.90 8.97
CA THR A 155 -28.56 4.67 7.91
C THR A 155 -27.99 4.23 6.56
N ARG A 156 -26.96 3.38 6.53
CA ARG A 156 -26.63 2.64 5.31
C ARG A 156 -26.68 1.15 5.55
N GLN A 157 -27.71 0.51 4.99
CA GLN A 157 -27.83 -0.94 4.91
C GLN A 157 -26.65 -1.55 4.14
N PRO A 158 -26.08 -2.69 4.58
CA PRO A 158 -24.99 -3.36 3.87
C PRO A 158 -25.49 -3.91 2.53
N ARG A 159 -24.86 -3.50 1.46
CA ARG A 159 -25.07 -4.06 0.12
C ARG A 159 -24.51 -5.50 0.10
N ALA A 160 -25.39 -6.45 -0.19
CA ALA A 160 -25.04 -7.86 -0.33
C ALA A 160 -23.92 -8.07 -1.37
N ALA A 161 -22.91 -8.85 -0.99
CA ALA A 161 -21.82 -9.28 -1.85
C ALA A 161 -22.39 -10.03 -3.07
N ARG A 162 -22.21 -9.47 -4.26
CA ARG A 162 -22.50 -10.17 -5.52
C ARG A 162 -21.32 -11.09 -5.82
N GLY A 163 -21.55 -12.40 -5.79
CA GLY A 163 -20.57 -13.41 -6.19
C GLY A 163 -20.12 -13.19 -7.64
N HIS A 164 -18.84 -12.96 -7.81
CA HIS A 164 -18.21 -12.83 -9.13
C HIS A 164 -17.73 -14.22 -9.56
N THR A 165 -18.47 -14.87 -10.45
CA THR A 165 -17.98 -16.02 -11.22
C THR A 165 -17.10 -15.49 -12.34
N GLY A 166 -15.80 -15.33 -12.04
CA GLY A 166 -14.82 -14.83 -12.98
C GLY A 166 -14.45 -15.88 -14.03
N GLN A 167 -14.85 -15.66 -15.27
CA GLN A 167 -14.27 -16.33 -16.45
C GLN A 167 -12.86 -15.76 -16.69
N ARG A 168 -11.83 -16.60 -16.53
CA ARG A 168 -10.44 -16.25 -16.85
C ARG A 168 -10.29 -16.04 -18.36
N PRO A 169 -9.66 -14.95 -18.83
CA PRO A 169 -9.28 -14.82 -20.24
C PRO A 169 -8.22 -15.88 -20.60
N ARG A 170 -8.43 -16.56 -21.73
CA ARG A 170 -7.47 -17.56 -22.29
C ARG A 170 -6.18 -16.86 -22.73
N ARG A 171 -5.03 -17.37 -22.27
CA ARG A 171 -3.71 -16.97 -22.77
C ARG A 171 -3.59 -17.32 -24.27
N PRO A 172 -3.02 -16.44 -25.12
CA PRO A 172 -2.64 -16.80 -26.48
C PRO A 172 -1.49 -17.81 -26.47
N ALA A 173 -1.53 -18.75 -27.43
CA ALA A 173 -0.48 -19.74 -27.63
C ALA A 173 0.80 -19.07 -28.14
N PRO A 174 2.00 -19.61 -27.82
CA PRO A 174 3.27 -19.13 -28.38
C PRO A 174 3.38 -19.40 -29.88
N PRO A 175 4.06 -18.55 -30.66
CA PRO A 175 4.32 -18.80 -32.08
C PRO A 175 5.28 -19.97 -32.25
N GLN A 176 5.04 -20.72 -33.33
CA GLN A 176 5.92 -21.83 -33.77
C GLN A 176 7.21 -21.32 -34.38
#